data_d1efdb28605b1cc93e45a60ea9e780ce
#
_entry.id   d1efdb28605b1cc93e45a60ea9e780ce
#
_cell.length_a   1.000
_cell.length_b   1.000
_cell.length_c   1.000
_cell.angle_alpha   90.00
_cell.angle_beta   90.00
_cell.angle_gamma   90.00
#
_symmetry.space_group_name_H-M   'P 1'
#
loop_
_entity.id
_entity.type
_entity.pdbx_description
1 polymer ?
#
loop_
_entity_poly.entity_id
_entity_poly.type
_entity_poly.pdbx_seq_one_letter_code
_entity_poly.pdbx_strand_id
1 'polypeptide(L)'
;AYPLSRTKKQFPKRGIFMWIFVFCMLFNGGTVPWYITMKNYGLMDSIWGLVFGMGLQVFNVILAVNFFKNLPVELEEACFIDGGGPWRNLISIYIPLAKPMVATISLFTIVQYWNEFFQGMVLSTKQSSYPLQTYIQQMVVTLDYSSMNVEQIAQAMKLNHQSLDAAKIFIAMIPVLIIYPFLQKYFVSGITLGSVKG
;
A
#
# COMPACT_ATOMS: atom_id res chain seq x y z
N ALA A 1 10.27 -0.24 -11.20
CA ALA A 1 9.77 0.91 -12.00
C ALA A 1 10.86 1.51 -12.92
N TYR A 2 12.06 1.84 -12.40
CA TYR A 2 13.11 2.52 -13.19
C TYR A 2 13.49 1.79 -14.51
N PRO A 3 13.82 0.48 -14.53
CA PRO A 3 14.12 -0.19 -15.81
C PRO A 3 12.95 -0.16 -16.80
N LEU A 4 11.71 -0.23 -16.29
CA LEU A 4 10.51 -0.22 -17.13
C LEU A 4 10.20 1.14 -17.74
N SER A 5 10.75 2.23 -17.18
CA SER A 5 10.63 3.58 -17.73
C SER A 5 11.59 3.84 -18.88
N ARG A 6 12.63 3.02 -19.03
CA ARG A 6 13.67 3.20 -20.05
C ARG A 6 13.16 2.95 -21.47
N THR A 7 13.93 3.39 -22.49
CA THR A 7 13.60 3.19 -23.90
C THR A 7 13.69 1.70 -24.29
N LYS A 8 13.09 1.34 -25.44
CA LYS A 8 13.22 -0.05 -25.96
C LYS A 8 14.67 -0.44 -26.28
N LYS A 9 15.52 0.54 -26.63
CA LYS A 9 16.94 0.28 -26.87
C LYS A 9 17.68 -0.08 -25.59
N GLN A 10 17.39 0.62 -24.48
CA GLN A 10 18.02 0.37 -23.18
C GLN A 10 17.48 -0.87 -22.48
N PHE A 11 16.18 -1.16 -22.63
CA PHE A 11 15.54 -2.36 -22.06
C PHE A 11 14.54 -2.98 -23.04
N PRO A 12 15.01 -3.86 -23.95
CA PRO A 12 14.16 -4.41 -25.02
C PRO A 12 12.95 -5.20 -24.50
N LYS A 13 13.11 -5.93 -23.40
CA LYS A 13 12.06 -6.78 -22.82
C LYS A 13 11.05 -6.03 -21.92
N ARG A 14 11.15 -4.70 -21.79
CA ARG A 14 10.27 -3.93 -20.89
C ARG A 14 8.78 -4.19 -21.11
N GLY A 15 8.36 -4.40 -22.37
CA GLY A 15 6.96 -4.65 -22.71
C GLY A 15 6.43 -5.94 -22.09
N ILE A 16 7.23 -7.00 -22.09
CA ILE A 16 6.85 -8.30 -21.49
C ILE A 16 6.61 -8.13 -20.00
N PHE A 17 7.55 -7.47 -19.30
CA PHE A 17 7.38 -7.21 -17.86
C PHE A 17 6.17 -6.32 -17.57
N MET A 18 5.90 -5.29 -18.39
CA MET A 18 4.69 -4.47 -18.21
C MET A 18 3.42 -5.28 -18.38
N TRP A 19 3.36 -6.20 -19.36
CA TRP A 19 2.22 -7.07 -19.54
C TRP A 19 2.03 -8.05 -18.38
N ILE A 20 3.13 -8.59 -17.80
CA ILE A 20 3.05 -9.41 -16.58
C ILE A 20 2.44 -8.61 -15.43
N PHE A 21 2.88 -7.37 -15.21
CA PHE A 21 2.29 -6.53 -14.16
C PHE A 21 0.81 -6.23 -14.42
N VAL A 22 0.43 -5.89 -15.66
CA VAL A 22 -0.97 -5.65 -16.02
C VAL A 22 -1.80 -6.92 -15.83
N PHE A 23 -1.29 -8.08 -16.23
CA PHE A 23 -1.95 -9.36 -15.98
C PHE A 23 -2.17 -9.60 -14.49
N CYS A 24 -1.14 -9.42 -13.65
CA CYS A 24 -1.25 -9.56 -12.20
C CYS A 24 -2.23 -8.55 -11.57
N MET A 25 -2.42 -7.39 -12.18
CA MET A 25 -3.39 -6.39 -11.72
C MET A 25 -4.83 -6.78 -12.04
N LEU A 26 -5.04 -7.41 -13.20
CA LEU A 26 -6.38 -7.78 -13.69
C LEU A 26 -6.81 -9.17 -13.22
N PHE A 27 -5.85 -10.08 -13.01
CA PHE A 27 -6.11 -11.44 -12.60
C PHE A 27 -6.11 -11.57 -11.08
N ASN A 28 -7.20 -12.10 -10.55
CA ASN A 28 -7.31 -12.45 -9.14
C ASN A 28 -7.64 -13.95 -9.02
N GLY A 29 -6.74 -14.71 -8.40
CA GLY A 29 -6.93 -16.15 -8.20
C GLY A 29 -8.01 -16.51 -7.16
N GLY A 30 -8.53 -15.52 -6.44
CA GLY A 30 -9.51 -15.70 -5.38
C GLY A 30 -8.89 -15.92 -3.99
N THR A 31 -9.73 -15.78 -2.98
CA THR A 31 -9.31 -15.84 -1.56
C THR A 31 -8.79 -17.22 -1.16
N VAL A 32 -9.42 -18.31 -1.63
CA VAL A 32 -9.05 -19.67 -1.23
C VAL A 32 -7.65 -20.07 -1.73
N PRO A 33 -7.32 -19.94 -3.03
CA PRO A 33 -5.95 -20.18 -3.50
C PRO A 33 -4.91 -19.29 -2.85
N TRP A 34 -5.24 -18.02 -2.59
CA TRP A 34 -4.37 -17.10 -1.88
C TRP A 34 -4.10 -17.59 -0.44
N TYR A 35 -5.13 -17.97 0.33
CA TYR A 35 -5.01 -18.50 1.68
C TYR A 35 -4.14 -19.76 1.72
N ILE A 36 -4.39 -20.72 0.82
CA ILE A 36 -3.60 -21.96 0.73
C ILE A 36 -2.12 -21.64 0.46
N THR A 37 -1.86 -20.67 -0.40
CA THR A 37 -0.51 -20.22 -0.72
C THR A 37 0.17 -19.64 0.53
N MET A 38 -0.48 -18.73 1.26
CA MET A 38 0.06 -18.15 2.50
C MET A 38 0.33 -19.21 3.56
N LYS A 39 -0.57 -20.18 3.71
CA LYS A 39 -0.42 -21.31 4.62
C LYS A 39 0.78 -22.19 4.26
N ASN A 40 0.94 -22.53 2.97
CA ASN A 40 2.03 -23.37 2.50
C ASN A 40 3.41 -22.70 2.67
N TYR A 41 3.48 -21.39 2.59
CA TYR A 41 4.70 -20.62 2.89
C TYR A 41 4.94 -20.39 4.40
N GLY A 42 4.09 -20.91 5.28
CA GLY A 42 4.24 -20.73 6.73
C GLY A 42 4.04 -19.29 7.19
N LEU A 43 3.25 -18.49 6.46
CA LEU A 43 3.01 -17.07 6.74
C LEU A 43 1.78 -16.82 7.64
N MET A 44 1.16 -17.89 8.16
CA MET A 44 0.08 -17.79 9.14
C MET A 44 0.63 -17.27 10.47
N ASP A 45 -0.17 -16.47 11.19
CA ASP A 45 0.20 -15.85 12.48
C ASP A 45 1.51 -15.07 12.47
N SER A 46 1.92 -14.57 11.30
CA SER A 46 3.17 -13.84 11.10
C SER A 46 2.92 -12.45 10.55
N ILE A 47 3.67 -11.46 11.05
CA ILE A 47 3.65 -10.10 10.48
C ILE A 47 4.03 -10.11 8.99
N TRP A 48 4.90 -11.05 8.56
CA TRP A 48 5.28 -11.20 7.16
C TRP A 48 4.12 -11.67 6.29
N GLY A 49 3.16 -12.44 6.86
CA GLY A 49 1.91 -12.77 6.17
C GLY A 49 1.09 -11.53 5.85
N LEU A 50 1.01 -10.59 6.78
CA LEU A 50 0.31 -9.30 6.56
C LEU A 50 1.07 -8.42 5.54
N VAL A 51 2.41 -8.39 5.61
CA VAL A 51 3.24 -7.59 4.68
C VAL A 51 3.18 -8.13 3.26
N PHE A 52 3.38 -9.44 3.08
CA PHE A 52 3.42 -10.05 1.74
C PHE A 52 2.03 -10.43 1.22
N GLY A 53 1.04 -10.54 2.08
CA GLY A 53 -0.32 -10.92 1.70
C GLY A 53 -0.98 -9.96 0.71
N MET A 54 -0.69 -8.66 0.82
CA MET A 54 -1.15 -7.66 -0.16
C MET A 54 -0.33 -7.67 -1.46
N GLY A 55 0.86 -8.27 -1.41
CA GLY A 55 1.75 -8.34 -2.56
C GLY A 55 2.24 -6.97 -3.04
N LEU A 56 2.69 -6.96 -4.30
CA LEU A 56 3.15 -5.73 -4.95
C LEU A 56 1.97 -4.94 -5.51
N GLN A 57 1.85 -3.68 -5.10
CA GLN A 57 0.86 -2.74 -5.63
C GLN A 57 1.22 -2.33 -7.06
N VAL A 58 0.67 -3.01 -8.06
CA VAL A 58 0.99 -2.77 -9.48
C VAL A 58 0.66 -1.33 -9.88
N PHE A 59 -0.41 -0.75 -9.34
CA PHE A 59 -0.75 0.66 -9.57
C PHE A 59 0.40 1.59 -9.19
N ASN A 60 1.04 1.38 -8.04
CA ASN A 60 2.19 2.16 -7.59
C ASN A 60 3.40 1.99 -8.52
N VAL A 61 3.60 0.78 -9.08
CA VAL A 61 4.66 0.55 -10.08
C VAL A 61 4.40 1.35 -11.35
N ILE A 62 3.17 1.33 -11.85
CA ILE A 62 2.78 2.08 -13.06
C ILE A 62 2.92 3.58 -12.83
N LEU A 63 2.49 4.08 -11.68
CA LEU A 63 2.65 5.48 -11.30
C LEU A 63 4.13 5.89 -11.30
N ALA A 64 5.00 5.08 -10.68
CA ALA A 64 6.43 5.33 -10.67
C ALA A 64 7.06 5.27 -12.08
N VAL A 65 6.65 4.33 -12.91
CA VAL A 65 7.11 4.24 -14.31
C VAL A 65 6.75 5.50 -15.08
N ASN A 66 5.50 5.97 -14.94
CA ASN A 66 5.04 7.17 -15.61
C ASN A 66 5.78 8.42 -15.12
N PHE A 67 6.00 8.55 -13.81
CA PHE A 67 6.79 9.63 -13.24
C PHE A 67 8.20 9.66 -13.83
N PHE A 68 8.91 8.53 -13.84
CA PHE A 68 10.26 8.44 -14.38
C PHE A 68 10.34 8.72 -15.88
N LYS A 69 9.30 8.42 -16.65
CA LYS A 69 9.24 8.76 -18.09
C LYS A 69 9.09 10.26 -18.36
N ASN A 70 8.50 10.99 -17.41
CA ASN A 70 8.30 12.44 -17.54
C ASN A 70 9.51 13.28 -17.13
N LEU A 71 10.54 12.65 -16.55
CA LEU A 71 11.78 13.35 -16.24
C LEU A 71 12.54 13.70 -17.56
N PRO A 72 13.19 14.87 -17.61
CA PRO A 72 13.97 15.29 -18.77
C PRO A 72 15.06 14.26 -19.11
N VAL A 73 15.18 13.90 -20.39
CA VAL A 73 16.18 12.92 -20.86
C VAL A 73 17.59 13.49 -20.78
N GLU A 74 17.72 14.79 -20.85
CA GLU A 74 18.98 15.55 -20.78
C GLU A 74 19.75 15.28 -19.48
N LEU A 75 19.03 15.02 -18.40
CA LEU A 75 19.63 14.65 -17.10
C LEU A 75 20.32 13.29 -17.15
N GLU A 76 19.75 12.36 -17.90
CA GLU A 76 20.33 11.05 -18.11
C GLU A 76 21.55 11.13 -19.03
N GLU A 77 21.45 11.90 -20.12
CA GLU A 77 22.53 12.12 -21.08
C GLU A 77 23.73 12.78 -20.40
N ALA A 78 23.50 13.82 -19.59
CA ALA A 78 24.56 14.47 -18.82
C ALA A 78 25.28 13.47 -17.89
N CYS A 79 24.52 12.62 -17.17
CA CYS A 79 25.11 11.60 -16.31
C CYS A 79 26.00 10.63 -17.08
N PHE A 80 25.60 10.23 -18.29
CA PHE A 80 26.41 9.31 -19.12
C PHE A 80 27.66 10.00 -19.69
N ILE A 81 27.57 11.29 -20.06
CA ILE A 81 28.74 12.08 -20.48
C ILE A 81 29.77 12.19 -19.36
N ASP A 82 29.29 12.36 -18.10
CA ASP A 82 30.14 12.39 -16.91
C ASP A 82 30.67 11.01 -16.48
N GLY A 83 30.52 9.98 -17.34
CA GLY A 83 30.96 8.61 -17.07
C GLY A 83 30.09 7.85 -16.06
N GLY A 84 28.90 8.34 -15.73
CA GLY A 84 27.96 7.67 -14.83
C GLY A 84 27.25 6.51 -15.51
N GLY A 85 27.18 5.36 -14.83
CA GLY A 85 26.38 4.22 -15.28
C GLY A 85 24.91 4.28 -14.82
N PRO A 86 24.06 3.31 -15.24
CA PRO A 86 22.63 3.28 -14.90
C PRO A 86 22.32 3.34 -13.40
N TRP A 87 23.16 2.74 -12.58
CA TRP A 87 23.00 2.76 -11.12
C TRP A 87 23.28 4.16 -10.54
N ARG A 88 24.34 4.84 -11.01
CA ARG A 88 24.63 6.20 -10.59
C ARG A 88 23.52 7.15 -11.01
N ASN A 89 23.00 6.99 -12.22
CA ASN A 89 21.87 7.75 -12.73
C ASN A 89 20.63 7.54 -11.82
N LEU A 90 20.28 6.28 -11.49
CA LEU A 90 19.17 5.98 -10.61
C LEU A 90 19.32 6.63 -9.23
N ILE A 91 20.46 6.42 -8.58
CA ILE A 91 20.64 6.79 -7.15
C ILE A 91 20.87 8.31 -7.03
N SER A 92 21.71 8.90 -7.90
CA SER A 92 22.13 10.29 -7.75
C SER A 92 21.21 11.30 -8.43
N ILE A 93 20.40 10.88 -9.42
CA ILE A 93 19.53 11.78 -10.20
C ILE A 93 18.07 11.40 -10.02
N TYR A 94 17.68 10.19 -10.39
CA TYR A 94 16.27 9.81 -10.46
C TYR A 94 15.60 9.71 -9.07
N ILE A 95 16.24 9.09 -8.09
CA ILE A 95 15.67 8.97 -6.73
C ILE A 95 15.52 10.33 -6.05
N PRO A 96 16.51 11.24 -6.06
CA PRO A 96 16.33 12.57 -5.49
C PRO A 96 15.23 13.41 -6.15
N LEU A 97 15.11 13.35 -7.47
CA LEU A 97 14.04 14.02 -8.20
C LEU A 97 12.66 13.38 -7.99
N ALA A 98 12.63 12.10 -7.65
CA ALA A 98 11.40 11.35 -7.44
C ALA A 98 10.80 11.49 -6.03
N LYS A 99 11.34 12.36 -5.17
CA LYS A 99 10.79 12.57 -3.81
C LYS A 99 9.27 12.78 -3.78
N PRO A 100 8.64 13.59 -4.67
CA PRO A 100 7.19 13.74 -4.68
C PRO A 100 6.45 12.45 -5.01
N MET A 101 6.95 11.69 -5.98
CA MET A 101 6.39 10.39 -6.35
C MET A 101 6.52 9.37 -5.23
N VAL A 102 7.68 9.31 -4.57
CA VAL A 102 7.91 8.42 -3.42
C VAL A 102 6.96 8.78 -2.29
N ALA A 103 6.76 10.06 -1.98
CA ALA A 103 5.79 10.50 -0.96
C ALA A 103 4.36 10.06 -1.30
N THR A 104 3.96 10.19 -2.56
CA THR A 104 2.64 9.75 -3.06
C THR A 104 2.44 8.24 -2.89
N ILE A 105 3.41 7.45 -3.35
CA ILE A 105 3.35 5.99 -3.23
C ILE A 105 3.35 5.56 -1.76
N SER A 106 4.18 6.21 -0.94
CA SER A 106 4.21 5.94 0.51
C SER A 106 2.86 6.22 1.16
N LEU A 107 2.21 7.33 0.82
CA LEU A 107 0.87 7.64 1.33
C LEU A 107 -0.14 6.55 0.95
N PHE A 108 -0.21 6.20 -0.34
CA PHE A 108 -1.14 5.15 -0.80
C PHE A 108 -0.88 3.83 -0.10
N THR A 109 0.38 3.44 0.04
CA THR A 109 0.77 2.22 0.73
C THR A 109 0.40 2.26 2.21
N ILE A 110 0.71 3.35 2.92
CA ILE A 110 0.38 3.52 4.34
C ILE A 110 -1.13 3.43 4.55
N VAL A 111 -1.92 4.19 3.76
CA VAL A 111 -3.38 4.19 3.89
C VAL A 111 -3.96 2.81 3.60
N GLN A 112 -3.44 2.12 2.60
CA GLN A 112 -3.91 0.80 2.23
C GLN A 112 -3.61 -0.24 3.32
N TYR A 113 -2.38 -0.30 3.83
CA TYR A 113 -2.02 -1.21 4.92
C TYR A 113 -2.70 -0.83 6.24
N TRP A 114 -2.90 0.46 6.48
CA TRP A 114 -3.64 0.92 7.67
C TRP A 114 -5.09 0.46 7.68
N ASN A 115 -5.75 0.47 6.52
CA ASN A 115 -7.17 0.08 6.40
C ASN A 115 -7.35 -1.44 6.20
N GLU A 116 -6.26 -2.20 6.12
CA GLU A 116 -6.33 -3.64 5.89
C GLU A 116 -6.78 -4.39 7.14
N PHE A 117 -7.94 -5.02 7.06
CA PHE A 117 -8.48 -5.85 8.13
C PHE A 117 -8.67 -7.31 7.72
N PHE A 118 -8.92 -7.54 6.42
CA PHE A 118 -9.29 -8.86 5.91
C PHE A 118 -8.16 -9.88 6.05
N GLN A 119 -6.94 -9.49 5.73
CA GLN A 119 -5.79 -10.39 5.88
C GLN A 119 -5.53 -10.74 7.34
N GLY A 120 -5.65 -9.75 8.23
CA GLY A 120 -5.57 -9.99 9.67
C GLY A 120 -6.61 -11.01 10.15
N MET A 121 -7.84 -10.91 9.63
CA MET A 121 -8.92 -11.84 9.97
C MET A 121 -8.68 -13.27 9.43
N VAL A 122 -8.07 -13.39 8.24
CA VAL A 122 -7.89 -14.69 7.58
C VAL A 122 -6.58 -15.38 7.97
N LEU A 123 -5.48 -14.61 8.13
CA LEU A 123 -4.15 -15.16 8.37
C LEU A 123 -3.77 -15.25 9.85
N SER A 124 -4.46 -14.55 10.74
CA SER A 124 -4.16 -14.58 12.17
C SER A 124 -5.20 -15.44 12.92
N THR A 125 -4.72 -16.45 13.63
CA THR A 125 -5.57 -17.35 14.46
C THR A 125 -5.69 -16.85 15.90
N LYS A 126 -4.75 -15.99 16.33
CA LYS A 126 -4.68 -15.47 17.71
C LYS A 126 -5.10 -14.00 17.74
N GLN A 127 -6.01 -13.65 18.63
CA GLN A 127 -6.46 -12.27 18.81
C GLN A 127 -5.31 -11.30 19.17
N SER A 128 -4.27 -11.78 19.86
CA SER A 128 -3.07 -10.99 20.19
C SER A 128 -2.23 -10.59 18.95
N SER A 129 -2.45 -11.26 17.81
CA SER A 129 -1.75 -11.01 16.55
C SER A 129 -2.56 -10.16 15.56
N TYR A 130 -3.77 -9.72 15.96
CA TYR A 130 -4.62 -8.93 15.07
C TYR A 130 -4.08 -7.52 14.86
N PRO A 131 -4.04 -7.05 13.59
CA PRO A 131 -3.93 -5.62 13.31
C PRO A 131 -5.08 -4.84 13.94
N LEU A 132 -4.86 -3.56 14.21
CA LEU A 132 -5.86 -2.70 14.84
C LEU A 132 -7.21 -2.72 14.09
N GLN A 133 -7.18 -2.63 12.76
CA GLN A 133 -8.40 -2.63 11.94
C GLN A 133 -9.15 -3.96 12.02
N THR A 134 -8.43 -5.09 12.04
CA THR A 134 -9.05 -6.42 12.25
C THR A 134 -9.71 -6.50 13.63
N TYR A 135 -9.03 -6.00 14.65
CA TYR A 135 -9.55 -5.97 16.01
C TYR A 135 -10.83 -5.10 16.11
N ILE A 136 -10.79 -3.91 15.54
CA ILE A 136 -11.95 -3.00 15.49
C ILE A 136 -13.10 -3.64 14.71
N GLN A 137 -12.84 -4.24 13.56
CA GLN A 137 -13.86 -4.89 12.74
C GLN A 137 -14.55 -6.03 13.47
N GLN A 138 -13.79 -6.85 14.18
CA GLN A 138 -14.37 -7.93 14.99
C GLN A 138 -15.19 -7.41 16.16
N MET A 139 -14.75 -6.34 16.81
CA MET A 139 -15.51 -5.73 17.91
C MET A 139 -16.82 -5.08 17.46
N VAL A 140 -16.89 -4.58 16.21
CA VAL A 140 -18.10 -3.96 15.66
C VAL A 140 -19.09 -5.01 15.15
N VAL A 141 -18.56 -6.11 14.57
CA VAL A 141 -19.40 -7.12 13.89
C VAL A 141 -19.84 -8.25 14.83
N THR A 142 -19.09 -8.52 15.90
CA THR A 142 -19.35 -9.69 16.77
C THR A 142 -19.58 -9.31 18.23
N LEU A 143 -20.72 -8.71 18.50
CA LEU A 143 -21.37 -8.97 19.79
C LEU A 143 -22.11 -10.30 19.62
N ASP A 144 -21.41 -11.40 19.84
CA ASP A 144 -22.03 -12.72 19.89
C ASP A 144 -22.79 -12.84 21.21
N TYR A 145 -24.04 -12.43 21.19
CA TYR A 145 -24.96 -12.54 22.33
C TYR A 145 -25.18 -14.00 22.79
N SER A 146 -24.86 -14.97 21.93
CA SER A 146 -25.05 -16.39 22.24
C SER A 146 -24.06 -16.91 23.30
N SER A 147 -22.93 -16.24 23.46
CA SER A 147 -21.89 -16.59 24.46
C SER A 147 -21.96 -15.75 25.74
N MET A 148 -22.90 -14.81 25.87
CA MET A 148 -23.03 -13.89 27.01
C MET A 148 -24.05 -14.32 28.01
N ASN A 149 -23.77 -14.15 29.32
CA ASN A 149 -24.73 -14.30 30.40
C ASN A 149 -25.77 -13.16 30.38
N VAL A 150 -26.96 -13.41 30.97
CA VAL A 150 -28.06 -12.44 30.99
C VAL A 150 -27.66 -11.08 31.55
N GLU A 151 -26.76 -11.02 32.55
CA GLU A 151 -26.24 -9.77 33.12
C GLU A 151 -25.33 -9.05 32.17
N GLN A 152 -24.49 -9.75 31.39
CA GLN A 152 -23.62 -9.21 30.37
C GLN A 152 -24.43 -8.66 29.19
N ILE A 153 -25.49 -9.37 28.79
CA ILE A 153 -26.43 -8.88 27.76
C ILE A 153 -27.13 -7.62 28.23
N ALA A 154 -27.59 -7.55 29.50
CA ALA A 154 -28.24 -6.38 30.05
C ALA A 154 -27.28 -5.17 30.17
N GLN A 155 -26.01 -5.41 30.48
CA GLN A 155 -24.97 -4.37 30.47
C GLN A 155 -24.63 -3.94 29.04
N ALA A 156 -24.49 -4.88 28.11
CA ALA A 156 -24.25 -4.59 26.70
C ALA A 156 -25.38 -3.79 26.08
N MET A 157 -26.63 -4.09 26.41
CA MET A 157 -27.80 -3.30 25.97
C MET A 157 -27.87 -1.89 26.56
N LYS A 158 -27.26 -1.64 27.72
CA LYS A 158 -27.16 -0.30 28.33
C LYS A 158 -26.05 0.55 27.72
N LEU A 159 -25.05 -0.09 27.12
CA LEU A 159 -23.99 0.64 26.41
C LEU A 159 -24.55 1.13 25.08
N ASN A 160 -24.39 2.41 24.82
CA ASN A 160 -24.70 2.95 23.50
C ASN A 160 -23.66 2.48 22.50
N HIS A 161 -23.93 1.34 21.81
CA HIS A 161 -23.02 0.74 20.84
C HIS A 161 -22.58 1.74 19.77
N GLN A 162 -23.49 2.63 19.34
CA GLN A 162 -23.16 3.67 18.36
C GLN A 162 -22.05 4.61 18.84
N SER A 163 -22.06 4.99 20.13
CA SER A 163 -21.01 5.84 20.70
C SER A 163 -19.67 5.13 20.79
N LEU A 164 -19.67 3.83 21.16
CA LEU A 164 -18.46 3.02 21.21
C LEU A 164 -17.89 2.79 19.81
N ASP A 165 -18.72 2.51 18.84
CA ASP A 165 -18.30 2.31 17.47
C ASP A 165 -17.77 3.61 16.85
N ALA A 166 -18.43 4.74 17.13
CA ALA A 166 -17.94 6.05 16.73
C ALA A 166 -16.56 6.36 17.36
N ALA A 167 -16.36 6.04 18.64
CA ALA A 167 -15.07 6.22 19.30
C ALA A 167 -13.97 5.33 18.69
N LYS A 168 -14.25 4.07 18.37
CA LYS A 168 -13.31 3.16 17.69
C LYS A 168 -12.92 3.68 16.32
N ILE A 169 -13.90 4.10 15.51
CA ILE A 169 -13.67 4.69 14.19
C ILE A 169 -12.83 5.96 14.32
N PHE A 170 -13.13 6.81 15.27
CA PHE A 170 -12.38 8.04 15.50
C PHE A 170 -10.92 7.75 15.85
N ILE A 171 -10.65 6.82 16.76
CA ILE A 171 -9.29 6.38 17.11
C ILE A 171 -8.56 5.81 15.89
N ALA A 172 -9.24 5.01 15.06
CA ALA A 172 -8.67 4.44 13.85
C ALA A 172 -8.30 5.51 12.79
N MET A 173 -8.98 6.65 12.78
CA MET A 173 -8.69 7.76 11.85
C MET A 173 -7.48 8.61 12.27
N ILE A 174 -7.17 8.70 13.57
CA ILE A 174 -6.14 9.61 14.09
C ILE A 174 -4.78 9.46 13.39
N PRO A 175 -4.19 8.26 13.24
CA PRO A 175 -2.88 8.13 12.60
C PRO A 175 -2.87 8.60 11.14
N VAL A 176 -3.95 8.34 10.40
CA VAL A 176 -4.06 8.80 9.01
C VAL A 176 -4.16 10.32 8.94
N LEU A 177 -4.95 10.93 9.84
CA LEU A 177 -5.09 12.37 9.93
C LEU A 177 -3.76 13.07 10.31
N ILE A 178 -2.94 12.44 11.14
CA ILE A 178 -1.63 12.97 11.52
C ILE A 178 -0.64 12.87 10.34
N ILE A 179 -0.62 11.75 9.63
CA ILE A 179 0.33 11.52 8.54
C ILE A 179 0.01 12.37 7.31
N TYR A 180 -1.27 12.61 7.03
CA TYR A 180 -1.72 13.31 5.83
C TYR A 180 -1.07 14.68 5.61
N PRO A 181 -1.01 15.62 6.58
CA PRO A 181 -0.42 16.94 6.38
C PRO A 181 1.07 16.88 6.03
N PHE A 182 1.81 15.89 6.57
CA PHE A 182 3.24 15.73 6.25
C PHE A 182 3.48 15.32 4.81
N LEU A 183 2.56 14.55 4.24
CA LEU A 183 2.67 14.06 2.86
C LEU A 183 2.02 15.04 1.85
N GLN A 184 1.01 15.79 2.28
CA GLN A 184 0.31 16.77 1.43
C GLN A 184 1.25 17.80 0.80
N LYS A 185 2.26 18.28 1.52
CA LYS A 185 3.24 19.24 1.01
C LYS A 185 4.00 18.74 -0.23
N TYR A 186 4.15 17.43 -0.39
CA TYR A 186 4.81 16.83 -1.56
C TYR A 186 3.86 16.64 -2.74
N PHE A 187 2.54 16.54 -2.47
CA PHE A 187 1.53 16.47 -3.53
C PHE A 187 1.41 17.78 -4.30
N VAL A 188 1.38 18.89 -3.58
CA VAL A 188 1.21 20.22 -4.19
C VAL A 188 2.37 20.52 -5.15
N SER A 189 3.60 20.13 -4.78
CA SER A 189 4.78 20.33 -5.65
C SER A 189 4.86 19.36 -6.83
N GLY A 190 4.22 18.19 -6.75
CA GLY A 190 4.23 17.17 -7.81
C GLY A 190 3.25 17.45 -8.96
N ILE A 191 2.10 18.04 -8.65
CA ILE A 191 1.07 18.36 -9.64
C ILE A 191 1.50 19.53 -10.54
N THR A 192 2.25 20.49 -10.01
CA THR A 192 2.73 21.66 -10.76
C THR A 192 3.78 21.30 -11.81
N LEU A 193 4.57 20.25 -11.63
CA LEU A 193 5.54 19.76 -12.62
C LEU A 193 4.88 19.09 -13.85
N GLY A 194 3.63 18.64 -13.72
CA GLY A 194 2.86 18.05 -14.81
C GLY A 194 2.04 19.05 -15.63
N SER A 195 1.79 20.25 -15.10
CA SER A 195 0.91 21.25 -15.72
C SER A 195 1.62 22.28 -16.60
N VAL A 196 2.95 22.28 -16.66
CA VAL A 196 3.74 23.23 -17.47
C VAL A 196 4.09 22.65 -18.86
N LYS A 197 3.17 21.89 -19.47
CA LYS A 197 3.19 21.57 -20.90
C LYS A 197 1.88 22.05 -21.51
N GLY A 198 1.72 23.36 -21.58
CA GLY A 198 0.80 24.07 -22.44
C GLY A 198 1.63 24.94 -23.38
#